data_318aa3cb422a47640c36b09d47705390
#
_entry.id   318aa3cb422a47640c36b09d47705390
#
_cell.length_a   1.000
_cell.length_b   1.000
_cell.length_c   1.000
_cell.angle_alpha   90.00
_cell.angle_beta   90.00
_cell.angle_gamma   90.00
#
_symmetry.space_group_name_H-M   'P 1'
#
loop_
_entity.id
_entity.type
_entity.pdbx_description
1 polymer ?
#
loop_
_entity_poly.entity_id
_entity_poly.type
_entity_poly.pdbx_seq_one_letter_code
_entity_poly.pdbx_strand_id
1 'polypeptide(L)'
;MRKNISKIVPALDWLELNAEKLGITHPGQFFWATGALSSFLDNAPTYLNFLSAAFGLHGLSVDNPLHMKAMLGMLSPNDLSHLQILHNSNVFPVTPESWKYIQAISVSAVIFGAMTYIGNGPNFMVKSIAEQAHVKMPSFFGYMIKYSIPILLPIYTLIWFIFFRAF
;
A
#
# COMPACT_ATOMS: atom_id res chain seq x y z
N MET A 1 23.95 2.67 -13.95
CA MET A 1 23.57 1.43 -13.25
C MET A 1 22.06 1.23 -13.06
N ARG A 2 21.21 2.04 -13.75
CA ARG A 2 19.71 1.98 -13.66
C ARG A 2 19.02 0.89 -14.51
N LYS A 3 19.75 0.15 -15.35
CA LYS A 3 19.12 -0.73 -16.37
C LYS A 3 18.76 -2.15 -15.90
N ASN A 4 19.09 -2.57 -14.69
CA ASN A 4 18.91 -3.97 -14.30
C ASN A 4 17.83 -4.24 -13.25
N ILE A 5 17.30 -3.22 -12.57
CA ILE A 5 16.21 -3.42 -11.58
C ILE A 5 14.85 -3.44 -12.29
N SER A 6 14.67 -2.63 -13.35
CA SER A 6 13.43 -2.55 -14.14
C SER A 6 13.03 -3.86 -14.85
N LYS A 7 13.97 -4.79 -15.01
CA LYS A 7 13.67 -6.11 -15.61
C LYS A 7 13.12 -7.14 -14.61
N ILE A 8 13.20 -6.86 -13.31
CA ILE A 8 12.84 -7.85 -12.29
C ILE A 8 11.37 -7.72 -11.86
N VAL A 9 10.74 -6.54 -12.01
CA VAL A 9 9.34 -6.35 -11.60
C VAL A 9 8.56 -5.46 -12.59
N PRO A 10 8.16 -6.01 -13.76
CA PRO A 10 7.37 -5.27 -14.76
C PRO A 10 6.04 -4.70 -14.20
N ALA A 11 5.50 -5.33 -13.17
CA ALA A 11 4.26 -4.90 -12.53
C ALA A 11 4.43 -3.61 -11.70
N LEU A 12 5.60 -3.40 -11.10
CA LEU A 12 5.92 -2.17 -10.35
C LEU A 12 5.98 -0.96 -11.27
N ASP A 13 6.74 -1.09 -12.36
CA ASP A 13 6.86 -0.02 -13.36
C ASP A 13 5.50 0.30 -13.99
N TRP A 14 4.68 -0.71 -14.23
CA TRP A 14 3.35 -0.52 -14.80
C TRP A 14 2.41 0.22 -13.83
N LEU A 15 2.40 -0.12 -12.55
CA LEU A 15 1.60 0.56 -11.53
C LEU A 15 2.06 2.00 -11.32
N GLU A 16 3.39 2.22 -11.25
CA GLU A 16 3.98 3.56 -11.14
C GLU A 16 3.52 4.47 -12.30
N LEU A 17 3.52 3.95 -13.53
CA LEU A 17 3.15 4.70 -14.73
C LEU A 17 1.64 4.86 -14.95
N ASN A 18 0.81 4.03 -14.33
CA ASN A 18 -0.62 3.97 -14.62
C ASN A 18 -1.54 4.19 -13.40
N ALA A 19 -0.99 4.49 -12.22
CA ALA A 19 -1.80 4.75 -11.03
C ALA A 19 -2.83 5.87 -11.26
N GLU A 20 -2.43 6.95 -11.93
CA GLU A 20 -3.31 8.05 -12.32
C GLU A 20 -4.43 7.58 -13.27
N LYS A 21 -4.09 6.74 -14.26
CA LYS A 21 -5.07 6.20 -15.23
C LYS A 21 -6.09 5.26 -14.58
N LEU A 22 -5.71 4.62 -13.48
CA LEU A 22 -6.60 3.80 -12.68
C LEU A 22 -7.51 4.62 -11.74
N GLY A 23 -7.32 5.94 -11.69
CA GLY A 23 -8.06 6.82 -10.81
C GLY A 23 -7.66 6.70 -9.33
N ILE A 24 -6.53 6.07 -9.04
CA ILE A 24 -6.00 5.94 -7.67
C ILE A 24 -5.07 7.13 -7.42
N THR A 25 -5.64 8.23 -6.95
CA THR A 25 -4.92 9.51 -6.79
C THR A 25 -4.94 10.06 -5.37
N HIS A 26 -5.75 9.50 -4.48
CA HIS A 26 -5.91 9.97 -3.10
C HIS A 26 -5.50 8.91 -2.07
N PRO A 27 -4.98 9.30 -0.89
CA PRO A 27 -4.59 8.36 0.17
C PRO A 27 -5.68 7.36 0.55
N GLY A 28 -6.94 7.81 0.60
CA GLY A 28 -8.07 6.93 0.91
C GLY A 28 -8.32 5.85 -0.14
N GLN A 29 -8.05 6.13 -1.41
CA GLN A 29 -8.14 5.14 -2.49
C GLN A 29 -6.97 4.15 -2.40
N PHE A 30 -5.77 4.64 -2.10
CA PHE A 30 -4.60 3.78 -1.83
C PHE A 30 -4.85 2.83 -0.67
N PHE A 31 -5.50 3.29 0.41
CA PHE A 31 -5.88 2.44 1.54
C PHE A 31 -6.72 1.23 1.09
N TRP A 32 -7.80 1.47 0.31
CA TRP A 32 -8.68 0.40 -0.13
C TRP A 32 -8.04 -0.48 -1.21
N ALA A 33 -7.34 0.09 -2.18
CA ALA A 33 -6.71 -0.67 -3.27
C ALA A 33 -5.58 -1.56 -2.73
N THR A 34 -4.68 -1.01 -1.90
CA THR A 34 -3.61 -1.76 -1.25
C THR A 34 -4.18 -2.87 -0.36
N GLY A 35 -5.19 -2.52 0.46
CA GLY A 35 -5.81 -3.47 1.37
C GLY A 35 -6.48 -4.63 0.64
N ALA A 36 -7.28 -4.33 -0.39
CA ALA A 36 -7.94 -5.36 -1.19
C ALA A 36 -6.91 -6.34 -1.78
N LEU A 37 -5.82 -5.84 -2.35
CA LEU A 37 -4.78 -6.70 -2.93
C LEU A 37 -4.01 -7.48 -1.86
N SER A 38 -3.66 -6.85 -0.73
CA SER A 38 -2.98 -7.47 0.39
C SER A 38 -3.82 -8.57 1.08
N SER A 39 -5.14 -8.55 0.91
CA SER A 39 -6.01 -9.63 1.40
C SER A 39 -5.72 -10.98 0.73
N PHE A 40 -5.17 -10.97 -0.48
CA PHE A 40 -4.93 -12.17 -1.30
C PHE A 40 -3.45 -12.40 -1.61
N LEU A 41 -2.63 -11.36 -1.54
CA LEU A 41 -1.20 -11.40 -1.80
C LEU A 41 -0.43 -11.09 -0.52
N ASP A 42 0.84 -11.48 -0.48
CA ASP A 42 1.72 -11.16 0.63
C ASP A 42 1.86 -9.63 0.81
N ASN A 43 1.90 -9.21 2.07
CA ASN A 43 1.91 -7.81 2.47
C ASN A 43 3.13 -7.04 1.90
N ALA A 44 4.31 -7.65 1.91
CA ALA A 44 5.54 -6.97 1.53
C ALA A 44 5.59 -6.58 0.04
N PRO A 45 5.35 -7.47 -0.94
CA PRO A 45 5.30 -7.08 -2.34
C PRO A 45 4.14 -6.12 -2.63
N THR A 46 2.97 -6.31 -1.99
CA THR A 46 1.84 -5.40 -2.14
C THR A 46 2.19 -3.99 -1.67
N TYR A 47 2.81 -3.87 -0.50
CA TYR A 47 3.28 -2.61 0.04
C TYR A 47 4.24 -1.89 -0.93
N LEU A 48 5.27 -2.59 -1.42
CA LEU A 48 6.26 -2.00 -2.33
C LEU A 48 5.65 -1.54 -3.65
N ASN A 49 4.72 -2.32 -4.21
CA ASN A 49 4.03 -1.96 -5.45
C ASN A 49 3.25 -0.65 -5.31
N PHE A 50 2.44 -0.53 -4.27
CA PHE A 50 1.64 0.68 -4.06
C PHE A 50 2.47 1.86 -3.60
N LEU A 51 3.57 1.61 -2.86
CA LEU A 51 4.52 2.66 -2.50
C LEU A 51 5.15 3.27 -3.76
N SER A 52 5.64 2.44 -4.68
CA SER A 52 6.17 2.90 -5.97
C SER A 52 5.13 3.67 -6.78
N ALA A 53 3.88 3.19 -6.82
CA ALA A 53 2.79 3.88 -7.49
C ALA A 53 2.51 5.28 -6.88
N ALA A 54 2.49 5.39 -5.55
CA ALA A 54 2.30 6.67 -4.87
C ALA A 54 3.46 7.65 -5.15
N PHE A 55 4.69 7.16 -5.16
CA PHE A 55 5.85 7.97 -5.54
C PHE A 55 5.78 8.41 -7.01
N GLY A 56 5.37 7.52 -7.90
CA GLY A 56 5.19 7.80 -9.33
C GLY A 56 4.18 8.91 -9.60
N LEU A 57 3.06 8.99 -8.84
CA LEU A 57 2.10 10.10 -8.93
C LEU A 57 2.75 11.45 -8.70
N HIS A 58 3.73 11.52 -7.83
CA HIS A 58 4.46 12.76 -7.52
C HIS A 58 5.74 12.94 -8.36
N GLY A 59 5.96 12.08 -9.38
CA GLY A 59 7.19 12.09 -10.21
C GLY A 59 8.45 11.76 -9.41
N LEU A 60 8.30 11.07 -8.30
CA LEU A 60 9.36 10.68 -7.39
C LEU A 60 9.74 9.22 -7.61
N SER A 61 10.89 8.80 -7.07
CA SER A 61 11.36 7.42 -7.08
C SER A 61 11.63 6.96 -5.65
N VAL A 62 11.20 5.75 -5.32
CA VAL A 62 11.41 5.13 -4.00
C VAL A 62 12.90 4.92 -3.69
N ASP A 63 13.71 4.72 -4.71
CA ASP A 63 15.16 4.47 -4.57
C ASP A 63 15.96 5.71 -4.19
N ASN A 64 15.35 6.91 -4.23
CA ASN A 64 16.05 8.16 -3.92
C ASN A 64 15.72 8.62 -2.49
N PRO A 65 16.72 8.68 -1.59
CA PRO A 65 16.51 9.10 -0.21
C PRO A 65 15.92 10.53 -0.06
N LEU A 66 16.23 11.44 -1.00
CA LEU A 66 15.68 12.79 -1.01
C LEU A 66 14.18 12.78 -1.31
N HIS A 67 13.75 11.94 -2.24
CA HIS A 67 12.34 11.76 -2.57
C HIS A 67 11.57 11.13 -1.40
N MET A 68 12.19 10.22 -0.66
CA MET A 68 11.60 9.65 0.56
C MET A 68 11.39 10.74 1.63
N LYS A 69 12.39 11.60 1.86
CA LYS A 69 12.23 12.74 2.76
C LYS A 69 11.13 13.70 2.32
N ALA A 70 11.00 13.92 1.01
CA ALA A 70 9.94 14.74 0.44
C ALA A 70 8.55 14.19 0.79
N MET A 71 8.32 12.91 0.52
CA MET A 71 7.05 12.24 0.81
C MET A 71 6.73 12.17 2.30
N LEU A 72 7.75 12.12 3.17
CA LEU A 72 7.60 12.13 4.63
C LEU A 72 7.44 13.55 5.22
N GLY A 73 7.54 14.60 4.40
CA GLY A 73 7.50 15.98 4.89
C GLY A 73 8.73 16.38 5.70
N MET A 74 9.86 15.70 5.53
CA MET A 74 11.12 15.89 6.28
C MET A 74 12.17 16.65 5.49
N LEU A 75 11.76 17.52 4.57
CA LEU A 75 12.69 18.31 3.75
C LEU A 75 13.27 19.48 4.55
N SER A 76 14.58 19.63 4.46
CA SER A 76 15.26 20.86 4.88
C SER A 76 15.12 21.96 3.82
N PRO A 77 15.31 23.26 4.16
CA PRO A 77 15.29 24.34 3.18
C PRO A 77 16.28 24.16 2.02
N ASN A 78 17.43 23.52 2.29
CA ASN A 78 18.43 23.21 1.26
C ASN A 78 17.96 22.08 0.33
N ASP A 79 17.20 21.09 0.85
CA ASP A 79 16.66 19.99 0.07
C ASP A 79 15.57 20.47 -0.90
N LEU A 80 14.78 21.51 -0.51
CA LEU A 80 13.72 22.08 -1.34
C LEU A 80 14.25 22.69 -2.65
N SER A 81 15.41 23.34 -2.62
CA SER A 81 16.04 23.92 -3.83
C SER A 81 16.44 22.83 -4.84
N HIS A 82 16.87 21.67 -4.38
CA HIS A 82 17.22 20.53 -5.22
C HIS A 82 15.99 19.83 -5.83
N LEU A 83 14.87 19.78 -5.09
CA LEU A 83 13.62 19.21 -5.60
C LEU A 83 12.93 20.08 -6.64
N GLN A 84 12.96 21.39 -6.49
CA GLN A 84 12.36 22.31 -7.46
C GLN A 84 12.98 22.21 -8.84
N ILE A 85 14.26 21.83 -8.94
CA ILE A 85 14.95 21.59 -10.21
C ILE A 85 14.45 20.32 -10.90
N LEU A 86 13.92 19.34 -10.14
CA LEU A 86 13.45 18.04 -10.64
C LEU A 86 11.95 18.03 -10.97
N HIS A 87 11.22 19.07 -10.56
CA HIS A 87 9.75 19.11 -10.69
C HIS A 87 9.33 19.46 -12.12
N ASN A 88 8.95 18.47 -12.87
CA ASN A 88 8.35 18.63 -14.18
C ASN A 88 6.84 18.92 -13.99
N SER A 89 6.30 19.88 -14.71
CA SER A 89 4.98 20.55 -14.51
C SER A 89 3.71 19.68 -14.65
N ASN A 90 3.83 18.36 -14.81
CA ASN A 90 2.70 17.46 -15.06
C ASN A 90 2.49 16.42 -13.93
N VAL A 91 2.98 16.68 -12.74
CA VAL A 91 2.98 15.70 -11.63
C VAL A 91 2.21 16.29 -10.45
N PHE A 92 1.55 15.43 -9.67
CA PHE A 92 0.89 15.86 -8.43
C PHE A 92 1.91 16.52 -7.49
N PRO A 93 1.63 17.73 -6.96
CA PRO A 93 2.59 18.42 -6.11
C PRO A 93 2.81 17.66 -4.79
N VAL A 94 4.06 17.61 -4.33
CA VAL A 94 4.36 17.14 -2.98
C VAL A 94 3.90 18.19 -1.98
N THR A 95 3.01 17.80 -1.10
CA THR A 95 2.46 18.64 -0.03
C THR A 95 2.98 18.18 1.33
N PRO A 96 2.87 19.01 2.38
CA PRO A 96 3.21 18.58 3.74
C PRO A 96 2.42 17.36 4.21
N GLU A 97 1.34 17.01 3.52
CA GLU A 97 0.47 15.87 3.85
C GLU A 97 0.73 14.63 2.98
N SER A 98 1.72 14.67 2.08
CA SER A 98 2.04 13.54 1.20
C SER A 98 2.44 12.26 1.96
N TRP A 99 2.90 12.38 3.23
CA TRP A 99 3.15 11.24 4.10
C TRP A 99 1.91 10.35 4.35
N LYS A 100 0.71 10.90 4.13
CA LYS A 100 -0.54 10.14 4.28
C LYS A 100 -0.69 9.01 3.27
N TYR A 101 -0.08 9.13 2.09
CA TYR A 101 -0.01 8.03 1.13
C TYR A 101 0.76 6.85 1.72
N ILE A 102 1.93 7.13 2.29
CA ILE A 102 2.76 6.09 2.92
C ILE A 102 2.01 5.48 4.11
N GLN A 103 1.35 6.31 4.93
CA GLN A 103 0.55 5.83 6.05
C GLN A 103 -0.62 4.93 5.60
N ALA A 104 -1.39 5.36 4.60
CA ALA A 104 -2.52 4.60 4.08
C ALA A 104 -2.08 3.23 3.54
N ILE A 105 -1.02 3.20 2.74
CA ILE A 105 -0.44 1.99 2.16
C ILE A 105 0.10 1.07 3.26
N SER A 106 0.87 1.60 4.22
CA SER A 106 1.47 0.82 5.30
C SER A 106 0.43 0.17 6.19
N VAL A 107 -0.54 0.95 6.64
CA VAL A 107 -1.61 0.45 7.52
C VAL A 107 -2.44 -0.60 6.79
N SER A 108 -2.91 -0.31 5.58
CA SER A 108 -3.78 -1.23 4.85
C SER A 108 -3.07 -2.52 4.44
N ALA A 109 -1.81 -2.44 3.98
CA ALA A 109 -1.04 -3.63 3.62
C ALA A 109 -0.95 -4.63 4.78
N VAL A 110 -0.83 -4.14 6.01
CA VAL A 110 -0.72 -5.00 7.19
C VAL A 110 -2.08 -5.51 7.65
N ILE A 111 -3.06 -4.62 7.87
CA ILE A 111 -4.32 -5.01 8.52
C ILE A 111 -5.21 -5.88 7.63
N PHE A 112 -5.22 -5.63 6.33
CA PHE A 112 -6.03 -6.42 5.40
C PHE A 112 -5.49 -7.84 5.17
N GLY A 113 -4.23 -8.11 5.47
CA GLY A 113 -3.68 -9.46 5.46
C GLY A 113 -4.45 -10.43 6.37
N ALA A 114 -5.16 -9.91 7.40
CA ALA A 114 -6.01 -10.71 8.26
C ALA A 114 -7.34 -11.18 7.60
N MET A 115 -7.71 -10.61 6.44
CA MET A 115 -8.98 -10.94 5.76
C MET A 115 -9.06 -12.37 5.27
N THR A 116 -7.93 -12.98 4.93
CA THR A 116 -7.87 -14.34 4.40
C THR A 116 -6.77 -15.17 5.07
N TYR A 117 -6.78 -16.49 4.85
CA TYR A 117 -5.70 -17.36 5.32
C TYR A 117 -4.38 -17.15 4.53
N ILE A 118 -4.46 -16.59 3.32
CA ILE A 118 -3.31 -16.43 2.42
C ILE A 118 -2.68 -15.05 2.59
N GLY A 119 -3.45 -14.03 2.98
CA GLY A 119 -3.00 -12.64 3.06
C GLY A 119 -1.85 -12.40 4.04
N ASN A 120 -1.61 -13.29 4.99
CA ASN A 120 -0.38 -13.30 5.77
C ASN A 120 -0.01 -14.70 6.27
N GLY A 121 1.29 -14.95 6.43
CA GLY A 121 1.83 -16.23 6.89
C GLY A 121 1.28 -16.71 8.24
N PRO A 122 1.19 -15.87 9.28
CA PRO A 122 0.64 -16.26 10.58
C PRO A 122 -0.76 -16.85 10.52
N ASN A 123 -1.68 -16.28 9.75
CA ASN A 123 -3.04 -16.82 9.61
C ASN A 123 -3.06 -18.23 9.02
N PHE A 124 -2.22 -18.45 8.01
CA PHE A 124 -2.09 -19.77 7.41
C PHE A 124 -1.48 -20.79 8.39
N MET A 125 -0.48 -20.37 9.14
CA MET A 125 0.16 -21.24 10.15
C MET A 125 -0.83 -21.63 11.25
N VAL A 126 -1.59 -20.68 11.79
CA VAL A 126 -2.61 -20.96 12.82
C VAL A 126 -3.65 -21.94 12.31
N LYS A 127 -4.13 -21.76 11.06
CA LYS A 127 -5.05 -22.71 10.44
C LYS A 127 -4.43 -24.11 10.35
N SER A 128 -3.20 -24.22 9.87
CA SER A 128 -2.52 -25.51 9.71
C SER A 128 -2.31 -26.23 11.05
N ILE A 129 -1.91 -25.51 12.10
CA ILE A 129 -1.74 -26.04 13.45
C ILE A 129 -3.08 -26.53 14.02
N ALA A 130 -4.14 -25.74 13.86
CA ALA A 130 -5.47 -26.13 14.32
C ALA A 130 -6.00 -27.40 13.63
N GLU A 131 -5.80 -27.53 12.32
CA GLU A 131 -6.18 -28.72 11.55
C GLU A 131 -5.36 -29.95 11.96
N GLN A 132 -4.07 -29.81 12.26
CA GLN A 132 -3.23 -30.87 12.80
C GLN A 132 -3.71 -31.32 14.20
N ALA A 133 -4.21 -30.39 14.99
CA ALA A 133 -4.81 -30.68 16.30
C ALA A 133 -6.27 -31.19 16.20
N HIS A 134 -6.72 -31.58 15.01
CA HIS A 134 -8.08 -32.07 14.73
C HIS A 134 -9.19 -31.04 15.03
N VAL A 135 -8.89 -29.76 15.10
CA VAL A 135 -9.88 -28.69 15.20
C VAL A 135 -10.42 -28.38 13.79
N LYS A 136 -11.74 -28.48 13.64
CA LYS A 136 -12.39 -28.23 12.36
C LYS A 136 -12.35 -26.73 12.04
N MET A 137 -11.55 -26.36 11.06
CA MET A 137 -11.42 -24.97 10.58
C MET A 137 -12.38 -24.70 9.42
N PRO A 138 -12.87 -23.47 9.28
CA PRO A 138 -13.67 -23.05 8.13
C PRO A 138 -12.88 -23.17 6.82
N SER A 139 -13.59 -23.39 5.71
CA SER A 139 -12.99 -23.27 4.38
C SER A 139 -12.53 -21.83 4.13
N PHE A 140 -11.69 -21.63 3.11
CA PHE A 140 -11.16 -20.31 2.75
C PHE A 140 -12.28 -19.24 2.60
N PHE A 141 -13.27 -19.51 1.76
CA PHE A 141 -14.42 -18.62 1.57
C PHE A 141 -15.33 -18.58 2.79
N GLY A 142 -15.48 -19.69 3.51
CA GLY A 142 -16.24 -19.74 4.76
C GLY A 142 -15.66 -18.82 5.83
N TYR A 143 -14.32 -18.79 5.98
CA TYR A 143 -13.64 -17.87 6.87
C TYR A 143 -13.87 -16.41 6.46
N MET A 144 -13.64 -16.10 5.18
CA MET A 144 -13.75 -14.75 4.66
C MET A 144 -15.17 -14.18 4.82
N ILE A 145 -16.20 -14.92 4.37
CA ILE A 145 -17.59 -14.42 4.35
C ILE A 145 -18.21 -14.40 5.74
N LYS A 146 -17.95 -15.42 6.55
CA LYS A 146 -18.64 -15.61 7.84
C LYS A 146 -17.98 -14.84 8.99
N TYR A 147 -16.66 -14.66 8.93
CA TYR A 147 -15.90 -14.08 10.03
C TYR A 147 -15.18 -12.78 9.63
N SER A 148 -14.38 -12.79 8.57
CA SER A 148 -13.53 -11.65 8.24
C SER A 148 -14.34 -10.45 7.74
N ILE A 149 -15.17 -10.62 6.74
CA ILE A 149 -15.95 -9.51 6.17
C ILE A 149 -16.85 -8.86 7.23
N PRO A 150 -17.70 -9.59 7.99
CA PRO A 150 -18.60 -8.96 8.95
C PRO A 150 -17.89 -8.24 10.10
N ILE A 151 -16.71 -8.68 10.48
CA ILE A 151 -15.96 -8.12 11.63
C ILE A 151 -14.95 -7.09 11.18
N LEU A 152 -14.09 -7.43 10.21
CA LEU A 152 -12.96 -6.59 9.84
C LEU A 152 -13.33 -5.44 8.91
N LEU A 153 -14.29 -5.64 7.98
CA LEU A 153 -14.67 -4.59 7.05
C LEU A 153 -15.26 -3.35 7.75
N PRO A 154 -16.14 -3.47 8.75
CA PRO A 154 -16.59 -2.31 9.55
C PRO A 154 -15.42 -1.60 10.25
N ILE A 155 -14.46 -2.35 10.81
CA ILE A 155 -13.28 -1.79 11.47
C ILE A 155 -12.42 -1.02 10.45
N TYR A 156 -12.17 -1.59 9.28
CA TYR A 156 -11.39 -0.93 8.23
C TYR A 156 -12.09 0.31 7.69
N THR A 157 -13.42 0.26 7.56
CA THR A 157 -14.22 1.43 7.20
C THR A 157 -14.12 2.54 8.24
N LEU A 158 -14.13 2.18 9.53
CA LEU A 158 -13.94 3.13 10.62
C LEU A 158 -12.54 3.77 10.58
N ILE A 159 -11.49 2.97 10.39
CA ILE A 159 -10.10 3.46 10.23
C ILE A 159 -10.02 4.42 9.04
N TRP A 160 -10.55 4.00 7.89
CA TRP A 160 -10.58 4.85 6.70
C TRP A 160 -11.32 6.16 6.95
N PHE A 161 -12.47 6.11 7.60
CA PHE A 161 -13.29 7.28 7.90
C PHE A 161 -12.58 8.28 8.81
N ILE A 162 -11.87 7.79 9.82
CA ILE A 162 -11.16 8.65 10.79
C ILE A 162 -9.90 9.27 10.18
N PHE A 163 -9.12 8.49 9.43
CA PHE A 163 -7.76 8.90 9.04
C PHE A 163 -7.62 9.32 7.58
N PHE A 164 -8.48 8.82 6.66
CA PHE A 164 -8.28 8.94 5.22
C PHE A 164 -9.46 9.52 4.43
N ARG A 165 -10.61 9.76 5.06
CA ARG A 165 -11.79 10.28 4.36
C ARG A 165 -11.61 11.70 3.83
N ALA A 166 -10.88 12.53 4.56
CA ALA A 166 -10.75 13.96 4.25
C ALA A 166 -9.66 14.28 3.21
N PHE A 167 -9.01 13.25 2.65
CA PHE A 167 -7.88 13.37 1.74
C PHE A 167 -8.12 12.61 0.45
#